data_7a66ace244b72c357a5a5fced39c9928
#
_entry.id   7a66ace244b72c357a5a5fced39c9928
#
_cell.length_a   1.000
_cell.length_b   1.000
_cell.length_c   1.000
_cell.angle_alpha   90.00
_cell.angle_beta   90.00
_cell.angle_gamma   90.00
#
_symmetry.space_group_name_H-M   'P 1'
#
loop_
_entity.id
_entity.type
_entity.pdbx_description
1 polymer ?
#
loop_
_entity_poly.entity_id
_entity_poly.type
_entity_poly.pdbx_seq_one_letter_code
_entity_poly.pdbx_strand_id
1 'polypeptide(L)'
;MSWLAIDTATDRVSVAIGRTADTAREEHLDGARRHAAAVLPIVARLLDLGGLTLGDLRGVVVADGPGSFTGLRVGASIAKALADTRGLPVLATPSLMGRAHAAAGGQERPVVVTSNALRGELYAAVYRFVGSAVETMLAPRVLAEEKLTEVVPADAIDAADTRADARRLIALTALAGGSVPVTDVRGWEPVYGRPAEAQAQWERTHGRTLSSAPGLAR
;
A
#
# COMPACT_ATOMS: atom_id res chain seq x y z
N MET A 1 -13.97 17.10 6.50
CA MET A 1 -12.66 16.94 5.82
C MET A 1 -12.50 15.48 5.41
N SER A 2 -11.96 15.23 4.21
CA SER A 2 -11.84 13.91 3.56
C SER A 2 -10.40 13.43 3.53
N TRP A 3 -10.18 12.11 3.51
CA TRP A 3 -8.90 11.51 3.19
C TRP A 3 -8.74 11.43 1.66
N LEU A 4 -7.51 11.62 1.18
CA LEU A 4 -7.06 11.15 -0.12
C LEU A 4 -6.30 9.85 0.09
N ALA A 5 -6.74 8.77 -0.54
CA ALA A 5 -6.05 7.48 -0.51
C ALA A 5 -5.45 7.16 -1.88
N ILE A 6 -4.20 6.67 -1.90
CA ILE A 6 -3.47 6.34 -3.12
C ILE A 6 -2.86 4.95 -2.97
N ASP A 7 -3.22 4.02 -3.85
CA ASP A 7 -2.58 2.73 -4.00
C ASP A 7 -2.03 2.57 -5.42
N THR A 8 -0.74 2.48 -5.52
CA THR A 8 0.01 2.28 -6.76
C THR A 8 0.96 1.09 -6.67
N ALA A 9 0.77 0.23 -5.64
CA ALA A 9 1.68 -0.87 -5.34
C ALA A 9 1.58 -2.05 -6.31
N THR A 10 0.50 -2.14 -7.11
CA THR A 10 0.25 -3.22 -8.07
C THR A 10 0.24 -2.70 -9.51
N ASP A 11 -0.18 -3.50 -10.47
CA ASP A 11 -0.47 -3.06 -11.84
C ASP A 11 -1.74 -2.20 -11.94
N ARG A 12 -2.55 -2.19 -10.88
CA ARG A 12 -3.69 -1.29 -10.73
C ARG A 12 -3.29 -0.04 -9.97
N VAL A 13 -3.60 1.13 -10.52
CA VAL A 13 -3.70 2.38 -9.78
C VAL A 13 -5.09 2.47 -9.19
N SER A 14 -5.21 2.70 -7.90
CA SER A 14 -6.49 2.99 -7.24
C SER A 14 -6.34 4.26 -6.41
N VAL A 15 -7.29 5.18 -6.56
CA VAL A 15 -7.34 6.45 -5.83
C VAL A 15 -8.73 6.63 -5.27
N ALA A 16 -8.85 7.01 -4.00
CA ALA A 16 -10.13 7.28 -3.39
C ALA A 16 -10.12 8.59 -2.59
N ILE A 17 -11.26 9.28 -2.55
CA ILE A 17 -11.46 10.47 -1.72
C ILE A 17 -12.76 10.31 -0.94
N GLY A 18 -12.69 10.42 0.39
CA GLY A 18 -13.85 10.33 1.26
C GLY A 18 -13.53 10.42 2.74
N ARG A 19 -14.57 10.47 3.57
CA ARG A 19 -14.44 10.49 5.04
C ARG A 19 -14.27 9.09 5.61
N THR A 20 -14.98 8.14 5.03
CA THR A 20 -14.97 6.71 5.38
C THR A 20 -14.89 5.91 4.08
N ALA A 21 -14.58 4.62 4.16
CA ALA A 21 -14.54 3.74 2.99
C ALA A 21 -15.90 3.70 2.26
N ASP A 22 -17.00 3.66 3.00
CA ASP A 22 -18.35 3.53 2.43
C ASP A 22 -18.82 4.79 1.71
N THR A 23 -18.34 5.96 2.13
CA THR A 23 -18.69 7.26 1.53
C THR A 23 -17.65 7.74 0.53
N ALA A 24 -16.52 7.05 0.42
CA ALA A 24 -15.46 7.43 -0.50
C ALA A 24 -15.83 7.11 -1.95
N ARG A 25 -15.55 8.06 -2.83
CA ARG A 25 -15.50 7.85 -4.26
C ARG A 25 -14.16 7.26 -4.63
N GLU A 26 -14.15 6.24 -5.44
CA GLU A 26 -12.93 5.57 -5.91
C GLU A 26 -12.92 5.53 -7.43
N GLU A 27 -11.75 5.72 -8.00
CA GLU A 27 -11.47 5.48 -9.39
C GLU A 27 -10.17 4.67 -9.51
N HIS A 28 -10.15 3.74 -10.46
CA HIS A 28 -8.96 2.93 -10.71
C HIS A 28 -8.64 2.83 -12.20
N LEU A 29 -7.39 2.50 -12.49
CA LEU A 29 -6.89 2.22 -13.82
C LEU A 29 -6.00 0.98 -13.77
N ASP A 30 -6.31 -0.01 -14.60
CA ASP A 30 -5.48 -1.20 -14.77
C ASP A 30 -4.38 -0.94 -15.83
N GLY A 31 -3.19 -1.51 -15.60
CA GLY A 31 -2.06 -1.45 -16.52
C GLY A 31 -0.83 -0.69 -16.00
N ALA A 32 0.23 -1.43 -15.73
CA ALA A 32 1.45 -1.01 -15.02
C ALA A 32 2.19 0.20 -15.57
N ARG A 33 2.02 0.57 -16.84
CA ARG A 33 2.84 1.62 -17.49
C ARG A 33 2.25 3.02 -17.38
N ARG A 34 1.12 3.21 -16.71
CA ARG A 34 0.40 4.50 -16.66
C ARG A 34 0.32 5.16 -15.29
N HIS A 35 0.93 4.56 -14.26
CA HIS A 35 0.79 5.04 -12.87
C HIS A 35 1.09 6.54 -12.72
N ALA A 36 2.25 7.00 -13.18
CA ALA A 36 2.65 8.39 -13.01
C ALA A 36 1.70 9.39 -13.71
N ALA A 37 1.19 9.03 -14.89
CA ALA A 37 0.31 9.89 -15.66
C ALA A 37 -1.14 9.84 -15.19
N ALA A 38 -1.57 8.79 -14.47
CA ALA A 38 -2.96 8.56 -14.13
C ALA A 38 -3.37 9.18 -12.78
N VAL A 39 -2.51 9.15 -11.76
CA VAL A 39 -2.91 9.48 -10.38
C VAL A 39 -3.45 10.90 -10.26
N LEU A 40 -2.71 11.92 -10.70
CA LEU A 40 -3.14 13.32 -10.54
C LEU A 40 -4.42 13.66 -11.32
N PRO A 41 -4.62 13.22 -12.58
CA PRO A 41 -5.90 13.36 -13.26
C PRO A 41 -7.07 12.69 -12.53
N ILE A 42 -6.86 11.50 -11.94
CA ILE A 42 -7.90 10.84 -11.14
C ILE A 42 -8.21 11.66 -9.89
N VAL A 43 -7.19 12.13 -9.17
CA VAL A 43 -7.38 13.01 -7.99
C VAL A 43 -8.21 14.24 -8.37
N ALA A 44 -7.86 14.92 -9.47
CA ALA A 44 -8.58 16.11 -9.93
C ALA A 44 -10.06 15.81 -10.22
N ARG A 45 -10.35 14.74 -10.94
CA ARG A 45 -11.74 14.30 -11.23
C ARG A 45 -12.53 13.96 -9.97
N LEU A 46 -11.92 13.24 -9.03
CA LEU A 46 -12.59 12.84 -7.78
C LEU A 46 -12.89 14.06 -6.90
N LEU A 47 -12.01 15.05 -6.86
CA LEU A 47 -12.26 16.32 -6.19
C LEU A 47 -13.44 17.07 -6.83
N ASP A 48 -13.42 17.21 -8.16
CA ASP A 48 -14.47 17.87 -8.93
C ASP A 48 -15.83 17.20 -8.74
N LEU A 49 -15.89 15.87 -8.90
CA LEU A 49 -17.10 15.07 -8.68
C LEU A 49 -17.63 15.16 -7.24
N GLY A 50 -16.75 15.44 -6.28
CA GLY A 50 -17.09 15.62 -4.86
C GLY A 50 -17.45 17.07 -4.50
N GLY A 51 -17.27 18.02 -5.41
CA GLY A 51 -17.35 19.46 -5.10
C GLY A 51 -16.29 19.86 -4.05
N LEU A 52 -15.12 19.23 -4.07
CA LEU A 52 -14.04 19.39 -3.11
C LEU A 52 -12.84 20.08 -3.75
N THR A 53 -12.04 20.71 -2.91
CA THR A 53 -10.72 21.23 -3.26
C THR A 53 -9.63 20.47 -2.48
N LEU A 54 -8.37 20.70 -2.79
CA LEU A 54 -7.26 20.16 -1.97
C LEU A 54 -7.29 20.70 -0.52
N GLY A 55 -7.90 21.87 -0.28
CA GLY A 55 -8.07 22.41 1.06
C GLY A 55 -9.08 21.67 1.94
N ASP A 56 -9.94 20.86 1.34
CA ASP A 56 -10.94 20.03 2.05
C ASP A 56 -10.40 18.68 2.50
N LEU A 57 -9.16 18.37 2.11
CA LEU A 57 -8.48 17.16 2.54
C LEU A 57 -7.93 17.32 3.96
N ARG A 58 -8.06 16.27 4.76
CA ARG A 58 -7.49 16.18 6.11
C ARG A 58 -6.12 15.52 6.14
N GLY A 59 -5.76 14.81 5.06
CA GLY A 59 -4.51 14.10 4.95
C GLY A 59 -4.50 13.15 3.75
N VAL A 60 -3.34 12.54 3.54
CA VAL A 60 -3.11 11.52 2.51
C VAL A 60 -2.80 10.19 3.19
N VAL A 61 -3.45 9.11 2.77
CA VAL A 61 -3.04 7.76 3.13
C VAL A 61 -2.51 7.05 1.88
N VAL A 62 -1.33 6.46 1.97
CA VAL A 62 -0.66 5.86 0.81
C VAL A 62 -0.26 4.41 1.11
N ALA A 63 -0.46 3.53 0.11
CA ALA A 63 0.08 2.18 0.16
C ALA A 63 1.61 2.25 0.04
N ASP A 64 2.32 1.82 1.09
CA ASP A 64 3.77 2.00 1.19
C ASP A 64 4.59 0.76 0.83
N GLY A 65 3.94 -0.32 0.37
CA GLY A 65 4.61 -1.55 -0.04
C GLY A 65 4.26 -2.77 0.83
N PRO A 66 4.81 -3.94 0.50
CA PRO A 66 5.62 -4.21 -0.69
C PRO A 66 4.83 -4.17 -2.00
N GLY A 67 5.53 -4.02 -3.12
CA GLY A 67 4.90 -3.99 -4.44
C GLY A 67 5.80 -3.47 -5.56
N SER A 68 5.17 -2.94 -6.61
CA SER A 68 5.85 -2.34 -7.76
C SER A 68 6.76 -1.19 -7.33
N PHE A 69 8.06 -1.32 -7.53
CA PHE A 69 9.06 -0.30 -7.20
C PHE A 69 8.73 1.08 -7.81
N THR A 70 8.40 1.09 -9.10
CA THR A 70 8.02 2.33 -9.80
C THR A 70 6.70 2.88 -9.27
N GLY A 71 5.71 2.00 -9.08
CA GLY A 71 4.41 2.40 -8.56
C GLY A 71 4.51 3.02 -7.18
N LEU A 72 5.18 2.36 -6.24
CA LEU A 72 5.38 2.87 -4.88
C LEU A 72 6.03 4.25 -4.86
N ARG A 73 7.03 4.49 -5.72
CA ARG A 73 7.66 5.81 -5.84
C ARG A 73 6.70 6.88 -6.36
N VAL A 74 5.82 6.54 -7.27
CA VAL A 74 4.79 7.47 -7.76
C VAL A 74 3.86 7.89 -6.63
N GLY A 75 3.29 6.93 -5.89
CA GLY A 75 2.42 7.23 -4.74
C GLY A 75 3.12 8.06 -3.68
N ALA A 76 4.35 7.66 -3.30
CA ALA A 76 5.16 8.37 -2.31
C ALA A 76 5.50 9.80 -2.75
N SER A 77 5.89 10.01 -4.01
CA SER A 77 6.23 11.34 -4.51
C SER A 77 5.02 12.29 -4.48
N ILE A 78 3.84 11.81 -4.83
CA ILE A 78 2.62 12.60 -4.77
C ILE A 78 2.24 12.91 -3.32
N ALA A 79 2.32 11.92 -2.42
CA ALA A 79 2.05 12.13 -1.00
C ALA A 79 3.02 13.16 -0.39
N LYS A 80 4.32 13.07 -0.69
CA LYS A 80 5.35 14.03 -0.27
C LYS A 80 5.06 15.44 -0.80
N ALA A 81 4.72 15.55 -2.09
CA ALA A 81 4.43 16.85 -2.69
C ALA A 81 3.20 17.53 -2.04
N LEU A 82 2.14 16.77 -1.77
CA LEU A 82 0.94 17.29 -1.09
C LEU A 82 1.22 17.65 0.37
N ALA A 83 2.03 16.86 1.07
CA ALA A 83 2.47 17.16 2.44
C ALA A 83 3.29 18.46 2.49
N ASP A 84 4.27 18.59 1.59
CA ASP A 84 5.18 19.75 1.54
C ASP A 84 4.45 21.04 1.13
N THR A 85 3.56 20.96 0.14
CA THR A 85 2.88 22.14 -0.42
C THR A 85 1.62 22.57 0.34
N ARG A 86 0.96 21.63 1.02
CA ARG A 86 -0.35 21.85 1.65
C ARG A 86 -0.34 21.58 3.16
N GLY A 87 0.78 21.15 3.72
CA GLY A 87 0.87 20.79 5.14
C GLY A 87 0.01 19.58 5.53
N LEU A 88 -0.33 18.70 4.57
CA LEU A 88 -1.19 17.56 4.85
C LEU A 88 -0.42 16.45 5.56
N PRO A 89 -0.95 15.89 6.65
CA PRO A 89 -0.37 14.70 7.26
C PRO A 89 -0.42 13.51 6.29
N VAL A 90 0.63 12.69 6.31
CA VAL A 90 0.73 11.47 5.53
C VAL A 90 0.65 10.26 6.46
N LEU A 91 -0.18 9.30 6.11
CA LEU A 91 -0.23 7.98 6.72
C LEU A 91 0.25 6.93 5.72
N ALA A 92 1.10 6.03 6.17
CA ALA A 92 1.56 4.88 5.41
C ALA A 92 0.80 3.62 5.84
N THR A 93 0.36 2.81 4.89
CA THR A 93 -0.35 1.55 5.12
C THR A 93 0.29 0.45 4.29
N PRO A 94 0.62 -0.73 4.86
CA PRO A 94 1.13 -1.84 4.06
C PRO A 94 0.19 -2.20 2.91
N SER A 95 0.71 -2.28 1.68
CA SER A 95 -0.11 -2.52 0.46
C SER A 95 -0.93 -3.80 0.54
N LEU A 96 -0.36 -4.85 1.12
CA LEU A 96 -1.04 -6.12 1.30
C LEU A 96 -2.19 -6.03 2.32
N MET A 97 -2.10 -5.14 3.32
CA MET A 97 -3.13 -4.99 4.34
C MET A 97 -4.45 -4.46 3.77
N GLY A 98 -4.40 -3.52 2.81
CA GLY A 98 -5.60 -3.02 2.13
C GLY A 98 -6.37 -4.13 1.40
N ARG A 99 -5.64 -5.01 0.70
CA ARG A 99 -6.20 -6.17 0.02
C ARG A 99 -6.76 -7.20 1.01
N ALA A 100 -6.02 -7.49 2.09
CA ALA A 100 -6.49 -8.38 3.15
C ALA A 100 -7.78 -7.86 3.79
N HIS A 101 -7.87 -6.56 4.07
CA HIS A 101 -9.08 -5.95 4.63
C HIS A 101 -10.29 -6.07 3.69
N ALA A 102 -10.07 -5.94 2.37
CA ALA A 102 -11.13 -6.16 1.39
C ALA A 102 -11.63 -7.61 1.40
N ALA A 103 -10.71 -8.59 1.44
CA ALA A 103 -11.04 -10.02 1.45
C ALA A 103 -11.68 -10.47 2.77
N ALA A 104 -11.33 -9.87 3.90
CA ALA A 104 -11.92 -10.20 5.19
C ALA A 104 -13.43 -10.03 5.21
N GLY A 105 -13.98 -9.03 4.50
CA GLY A 105 -15.42 -8.83 4.37
C GLY A 105 -16.17 -8.69 5.71
N GLY A 106 -15.48 -8.21 6.75
CA GLY A 106 -16.01 -8.12 8.11
C GLY A 106 -15.86 -9.40 8.95
N GLN A 107 -15.24 -10.45 8.42
CA GLN A 107 -14.93 -11.67 9.19
C GLN A 107 -13.65 -11.48 10.01
N GLU A 108 -13.63 -12.01 11.23
CA GLU A 108 -12.47 -11.96 12.13
C GLU A 108 -11.52 -13.16 11.96
N ARG A 109 -11.56 -13.82 10.81
CA ARG A 109 -10.64 -14.91 10.47
C ARG A 109 -9.29 -14.36 9.98
N PRO A 110 -8.20 -15.13 10.14
CA PRO A 110 -6.95 -14.79 9.48
C PRO A 110 -7.15 -14.63 7.97
N VAL A 111 -6.46 -13.68 7.36
CA VAL A 111 -6.45 -13.46 5.91
C VAL A 111 -5.02 -13.52 5.42
N VAL A 112 -4.72 -14.50 4.59
CA VAL A 112 -3.45 -14.55 3.86
C VAL A 112 -3.56 -13.75 2.59
N VAL A 113 -2.60 -12.91 2.33
CA VAL A 113 -2.51 -12.11 1.11
C VAL A 113 -1.14 -12.28 0.50
N THR A 114 -1.13 -12.58 -0.79
CA THR A 114 0.11 -12.76 -1.54
C THR A 114 0.17 -11.83 -2.75
N SER A 115 1.37 -11.58 -3.23
CA SER A 115 1.63 -10.89 -4.48
C SER A 115 2.94 -11.40 -5.08
N ASN A 116 3.01 -11.46 -6.39
CA ASN A 116 4.20 -11.93 -7.09
C ASN A 116 5.41 -11.04 -6.75
N ALA A 117 6.44 -11.65 -6.19
CA ALA A 117 7.71 -11.01 -5.88
C ALA A 117 8.79 -11.32 -6.94
N LEU A 118 8.41 -11.92 -8.07
CA LEU A 118 9.29 -12.40 -9.15
C LEU A 118 10.17 -13.59 -8.70
N ARG A 119 10.79 -14.27 -9.66
CA ARG A 119 11.76 -15.35 -9.44
C ARG A 119 11.22 -16.55 -8.65
N GLY A 120 9.92 -16.84 -8.76
CA GLY A 120 9.28 -17.94 -8.02
C GLY A 120 9.06 -17.66 -6.53
N GLU A 121 9.10 -16.37 -6.14
CA GLU A 121 8.84 -15.97 -4.77
C GLU A 121 7.61 -15.06 -4.68
N LEU A 122 7.03 -15.02 -3.50
CA LEU A 122 5.85 -14.22 -3.18
C LEU A 122 6.17 -13.21 -2.08
N TYR A 123 5.65 -12.01 -2.20
CA TYR A 123 5.37 -11.19 -1.03
C TYR A 123 4.17 -11.81 -0.33
N ALA A 124 4.29 -12.11 0.94
CA ALA A 124 3.21 -12.69 1.73
C ALA A 124 3.05 -11.96 3.06
N ALA A 125 1.81 -11.85 3.53
CA ALA A 125 1.46 -11.36 4.86
C ALA A 125 0.19 -12.07 5.35
N VAL A 126 -0.01 -12.11 6.67
CA VAL A 126 -1.24 -12.61 7.28
C VAL A 126 -1.73 -11.58 8.29
N TYR A 127 -2.98 -11.18 8.14
CA TYR A 127 -3.64 -10.22 9.02
C TYR A 127 -4.93 -10.80 9.57
N ARG A 128 -5.33 -10.32 10.73
CA ARG A 128 -6.65 -10.54 11.29
C ARG A 128 -7.24 -9.21 11.73
N PHE A 129 -8.49 -8.96 11.39
CA PHE A 129 -9.21 -7.73 11.72
C PHE A 129 -10.20 -8.04 12.83
N VAL A 130 -9.99 -7.49 14.03
CA VAL A 130 -10.79 -7.77 15.21
C VAL A 130 -11.30 -6.47 15.79
N GLY A 131 -12.61 -6.28 15.76
CA GLY A 131 -13.22 -5.05 16.21
C GLY A 131 -12.63 -3.81 15.53
N SER A 132 -11.95 -2.94 16.29
CA SER A 132 -11.32 -1.72 15.78
C SER A 132 -9.79 -1.84 15.64
N ALA A 133 -9.24 -3.04 15.54
CA ALA A 133 -7.80 -3.27 15.46
C ALA A 133 -7.40 -4.25 14.34
N VAL A 134 -6.16 -4.12 13.90
CA VAL A 134 -5.51 -5.06 12.99
C VAL A 134 -4.43 -5.80 13.76
N GLU A 135 -4.50 -7.13 13.75
CA GLU A 135 -3.44 -8.00 14.23
C GLU A 135 -2.59 -8.45 13.04
N THR A 136 -1.31 -8.13 13.07
CA THR A 136 -0.33 -8.62 12.08
C THR A 136 0.22 -9.96 12.56
N MET A 137 -0.31 -11.06 12.03
CA MET A 137 0.12 -12.41 12.37
C MET A 137 1.41 -12.80 11.62
N LEU A 138 1.55 -12.33 10.38
CA LEU A 138 2.77 -12.40 9.58
C LEU A 138 2.99 -11.05 8.92
N ALA A 139 4.07 -10.38 9.30
CA ALA A 139 4.46 -9.12 8.66
C ALA A 139 4.82 -9.34 7.17
N PRO A 140 4.62 -8.35 6.28
CA PRO A 140 4.98 -8.47 4.88
C PRO A 140 6.43 -8.91 4.70
N ARG A 141 6.64 -10.01 3.99
CA ARG A 141 7.97 -10.53 3.65
C ARG A 141 7.98 -11.31 2.36
N VAL A 142 9.16 -11.56 1.83
CA VAL A 142 9.36 -12.46 0.70
C VAL A 142 9.48 -13.88 1.20
N LEU A 143 8.74 -14.80 0.58
CA LEU A 143 8.78 -16.24 0.85
C LEU A 143 8.84 -17.00 -0.49
N ALA A 144 9.52 -18.15 -0.50
CA ALA A 144 9.33 -19.13 -1.56
C ALA A 144 7.90 -19.70 -1.47
N GLU A 145 7.27 -19.95 -2.59
CA GLU A 145 5.85 -20.34 -2.65
C GLU A 145 5.59 -21.64 -1.85
N GLU A 146 6.51 -22.60 -1.90
CA GLU A 146 6.42 -23.86 -1.15
C GLU A 146 6.40 -23.68 0.37
N LYS A 147 6.93 -22.56 0.89
CA LYS A 147 6.94 -22.25 2.32
C LYS A 147 5.68 -21.55 2.80
N LEU A 148 4.79 -21.17 1.91
CA LEU A 148 3.57 -20.45 2.28
C LEU A 148 2.69 -21.28 3.23
N THR A 149 2.53 -22.56 2.97
CA THR A 149 1.72 -23.48 3.76
C THR A 149 2.23 -23.70 5.20
N GLU A 150 3.52 -23.47 5.44
CA GLU A 150 4.11 -23.62 6.79
C GLU A 150 3.75 -22.46 7.72
N VAL A 151 3.38 -21.29 7.15
CA VAL A 151 3.19 -20.04 7.91
C VAL A 151 1.75 -19.53 7.89
N VAL A 152 0.89 -20.11 7.07
CA VAL A 152 -0.52 -19.70 6.91
C VAL A 152 -1.41 -20.55 7.81
N PRO A 153 -2.27 -19.95 8.66
CA PRO A 153 -3.27 -20.68 9.42
C PRO A 153 -4.23 -21.46 8.49
N ALA A 154 -4.60 -22.67 8.90
CA ALA A 154 -5.43 -23.57 8.08
C ALA A 154 -6.84 -22.99 7.77
N ASP A 155 -7.33 -22.10 8.62
CA ASP A 155 -8.64 -21.45 8.47
C ASP A 155 -8.53 -20.07 7.80
N ALA A 156 -7.37 -19.69 7.27
CA ALA A 156 -7.17 -18.38 6.65
C ALA A 156 -8.01 -18.22 5.37
N ILE A 157 -8.55 -17.01 5.19
CA ILE A 157 -9.15 -16.57 3.93
C ILE A 157 -8.01 -16.26 2.95
N ASP A 158 -8.08 -16.79 1.74
CA ASP A 158 -7.12 -16.45 0.69
C ASP A 158 -7.52 -15.18 -0.05
N ALA A 159 -6.63 -14.20 -0.08
CA ALA A 159 -6.81 -12.92 -0.74
C ALA A 159 -5.89 -12.73 -1.97
N ALA A 160 -5.34 -13.82 -2.54
CA ALA A 160 -4.42 -13.74 -3.68
C ALA A 160 -5.00 -12.96 -4.88
N ASP A 161 -6.27 -13.19 -5.21
CA ASP A 161 -6.97 -12.55 -6.32
C ASP A 161 -7.60 -11.19 -5.97
N THR A 162 -7.49 -10.75 -4.70
CA THR A 162 -8.07 -9.48 -4.28
C THR A 162 -7.27 -8.31 -4.84
N ARG A 163 -7.95 -7.43 -5.56
CA ARG A 163 -7.32 -6.26 -6.18
C ARG A 163 -7.18 -5.08 -5.21
N ALA A 164 -6.27 -4.17 -5.54
CA ALA A 164 -6.12 -2.92 -4.83
C ALA A 164 -7.43 -2.09 -4.91
N ASP A 165 -7.85 -1.56 -3.75
CA ASP A 165 -9.00 -0.68 -3.57
C ASP A 165 -8.63 0.38 -2.54
N ALA A 166 -8.37 1.60 -2.99
CA ALA A 166 -7.89 2.67 -2.13
C ALA A 166 -8.89 3.08 -1.02
N ARG A 167 -10.18 2.75 -1.15
CA ARG A 167 -11.15 2.95 -0.06
C ARG A 167 -10.77 2.15 1.17
N ARG A 168 -10.11 1.00 1.00
CA ARG A 168 -9.66 0.15 2.12
C ARG A 168 -8.55 0.81 2.92
N LEU A 169 -7.70 1.60 2.25
CA LEU A 169 -6.70 2.42 2.98
C LEU A 169 -7.39 3.45 3.88
N ILE A 170 -8.50 4.06 3.41
CA ILE A 170 -9.29 4.98 4.25
C ILE A 170 -9.88 4.23 5.45
N ALA A 171 -10.45 3.03 5.26
CA ALA A 171 -10.97 2.23 6.38
C ALA A 171 -9.87 1.94 7.41
N LEU A 172 -8.68 1.58 6.95
CA LEU A 172 -7.55 1.23 7.81
C LEU A 172 -7.05 2.40 8.67
N THR A 173 -7.29 3.66 8.26
CA THR A 173 -6.92 4.83 9.10
C THR A 173 -7.72 4.89 10.41
N ALA A 174 -8.84 4.19 10.51
CA ALA A 174 -9.68 4.13 11.70
C ALA A 174 -9.37 2.93 12.60
N LEU A 175 -8.53 1.99 12.15
CA LEU A 175 -8.17 0.80 12.90
C LEU A 175 -6.81 0.97 13.58
N ALA A 176 -6.72 0.58 14.84
CA ALA A 176 -5.43 0.49 15.53
C ALA A 176 -4.53 -0.51 14.78
N GLY A 177 -3.31 -0.11 14.43
CA GLY A 177 -2.39 -0.91 13.62
C GLY A 177 -2.67 -0.89 12.10
N GLY A 178 -3.70 -0.18 11.63
CA GLY A 178 -4.06 -0.12 10.21
C GLY A 178 -3.21 0.82 9.37
N SER A 179 -2.63 1.86 9.98
CA SER A 179 -1.74 2.80 9.33
C SER A 179 -0.78 3.44 10.33
N VAL A 180 0.33 3.98 9.83
CA VAL A 180 1.37 4.61 10.62
C VAL A 180 1.59 6.04 10.13
N PRO A 181 1.64 7.05 11.03
CA PRO A 181 2.00 8.41 10.65
C PRO A 181 3.44 8.49 10.11
N VAL A 182 3.61 9.19 9.00
CA VAL A 182 4.93 9.51 8.44
C VAL A 182 5.39 10.83 9.06
N THR A 183 6.27 10.75 10.05
CA THR A 183 6.74 11.92 10.80
C THR A 183 7.84 12.70 10.08
N ASP A 184 8.75 12.03 9.40
CA ASP A 184 9.74 12.63 8.49
C ASP A 184 9.35 12.35 7.04
N VAL A 185 8.48 13.19 6.49
CA VAL A 185 7.96 13.01 5.12
C VAL A 185 9.09 13.10 4.09
N ARG A 186 10.12 13.94 4.31
CA ARG A 186 11.21 14.12 3.33
C ARG A 186 12.12 12.91 3.28
N GLY A 187 12.49 12.37 4.44
CA GLY A 187 13.36 11.18 4.55
C GLY A 187 12.61 9.86 4.38
N TRP A 188 11.26 9.86 4.44
CA TRP A 188 10.50 8.64 4.31
C TRP A 188 10.63 8.01 2.91
N GLU A 189 10.82 6.70 2.88
CA GLU A 189 10.81 5.88 1.66
C GLU A 189 9.82 4.71 1.83
N PRO A 190 9.13 4.30 0.76
CA PRO A 190 8.29 3.11 0.79
C PRO A 190 9.08 1.84 1.10
N VAL A 191 8.39 0.84 1.63
CA VAL A 191 8.93 -0.49 1.88
C VAL A 191 8.92 -1.29 0.59
N TYR A 192 10.02 -1.30 -0.14
CA TYR A 192 10.09 -2.00 -1.45
C TYR A 192 10.04 -3.53 -1.31
N GLY A 193 10.37 -4.07 -0.14
CA GLY A 193 10.43 -5.50 0.14
C GLY A 193 11.62 -6.23 -0.51
N ARG A 194 12.25 -5.61 -1.51
CA ARG A 194 13.45 -6.08 -2.20
C ARG A 194 14.33 -4.92 -2.63
N PRO A 195 15.63 -5.13 -2.78
CA PRO A 195 16.51 -4.18 -3.47
C PRO A 195 16.00 -3.91 -4.88
N ALA A 196 16.20 -2.69 -5.37
CA ALA A 196 15.96 -2.39 -6.78
C ALA A 196 16.73 -3.37 -7.67
N GLU A 197 16.17 -3.77 -8.82
CA GLU A 197 16.83 -4.74 -9.72
C GLU A 197 18.25 -4.30 -10.09
N ALA A 198 18.44 -3.00 -10.35
CA ALA A 198 19.76 -2.44 -10.64
C ALA A 198 20.73 -2.60 -9.46
N GLN A 199 20.25 -2.43 -8.23
CA GLN A 199 21.05 -2.64 -7.01
C GLN A 199 21.39 -4.12 -6.85
N ALA A 200 20.41 -5.01 -6.97
CA ALA A 200 20.61 -6.44 -6.85
C ALA A 200 21.59 -6.98 -7.94
N GLN A 201 21.53 -6.42 -9.15
CA GLN A 201 22.46 -6.77 -10.22
C GLN A 201 23.86 -6.25 -9.91
N TRP A 202 23.97 -5.01 -9.43
CA TRP A 202 25.25 -4.43 -9.05
C TRP A 202 25.92 -5.24 -7.91
N GLU A 203 25.17 -5.59 -6.86
CA GLU A 203 25.66 -6.41 -5.74
C GLU A 203 26.16 -7.78 -6.20
N ARG A 204 25.42 -8.43 -7.11
CA ARG A 204 25.85 -9.69 -7.72
C ARG A 204 27.17 -9.54 -8.52
N THR A 205 27.30 -8.45 -9.25
CA THR A 205 28.49 -8.22 -10.09
C THR A 205 29.73 -7.88 -9.27
N HIS A 206 29.55 -7.19 -8.14
CA HIS A 206 30.68 -6.69 -7.34
C HIS A 206 30.93 -7.49 -6.05
N GLY A 207 30.11 -8.49 -5.74
CA GLY A 207 30.29 -9.39 -4.58
C GLY A 207 30.17 -8.68 -3.21
N ARG A 208 29.55 -7.50 -3.15
CA ARG A 208 29.36 -6.73 -1.91
C ARG A 208 28.00 -6.06 -1.90
N THR A 209 27.38 -5.95 -0.71
CA THR A 209 26.13 -5.22 -0.53
C THR A 209 26.35 -3.71 -0.55
N LEU A 210 25.50 -2.97 -1.24
CA LEU A 210 25.37 -1.53 -1.02
C LEU A 210 24.72 -1.35 0.36
N SER A 211 25.36 -0.58 1.24
CA SER A 211 24.81 -0.28 2.56
C SER A 211 23.36 0.14 2.43
N SER A 212 22.50 -0.50 3.22
CA SER A 212 21.04 -0.47 3.20
C SER A 212 20.45 0.84 2.70
N ALA A 213 19.80 0.79 1.54
CA ALA A 213 18.86 1.84 1.19
C ALA A 213 17.76 1.90 2.28
N PRO A 214 17.38 3.08 2.76
CA PRO A 214 16.22 3.23 3.64
C PRO A 214 15.02 2.53 2.99
N GLY A 215 14.23 1.78 3.75
CA GLY A 215 13.07 1.04 3.23
C GLY A 215 13.23 -0.48 3.10
N LEU A 216 14.39 -1.07 3.43
CA LEU A 216 14.60 -2.53 3.43
C LEU A 216 14.49 -3.19 4.82
N ALA A 217 14.45 -2.39 5.89
CA ALA A 217 14.35 -2.88 7.25
C ALA A 217 13.29 -2.10 8.01
N ARG A 218 12.13 -2.70 8.19
CA ARG A 218 11.20 -2.47 9.29
C ARG A 218 10.59 -3.80 9.69
#